data_08b38de04aa16f6b792ef2704575d429
#
_entry.id   08b38de04aa16f6b792ef2704575d429
#
_cell.length_a   1.000
_cell.length_b   1.000
_cell.length_c   1.000
_cell.angle_alpha   90.00
_cell.angle_beta   90.00
_cell.angle_gamma   90.00
#
_symmetry.space_group_name_H-M   'P 1'
#
loop_
_entity.id
_entity.type
_entity.pdbx_description
1 polymer ?
#
loop_
_entity_poly.entity_id
_entity_poly.type
_entity_poly.pdbx_seq_one_letter_code
_entity_poly.pdbx_strand_id
1 'polypeptide(L)'
;MRLLIFVLCLLWHSVAFSQIPKSAEVDYYDFDIMTVANIKPKWYDESYYGRYNHVRIDDSDSLAVLNDVMSTLCDTIFQPHLPDTIIVGVDGIQRTIQRYPKIDVRGKIILDYGNSKCETIYFNNGIVWKSTRDVLYRISRKLEDYIRRLFPEPKYDEY
;
A
#
# COMPACT_ATOMS: atom_id res chain seq x y z
N MET A 1 23.07 24.82 29.96
CA MET A 1 23.44 23.49 29.37
C MET A 1 22.21 22.57 29.18
N ARG A 2 21.34 22.37 30.17
CA ARG A 2 20.16 21.48 30.04
C ARG A 2 19.13 21.94 28.98
N LEU A 3 18.92 23.25 28.83
CA LEU A 3 17.98 23.81 27.84
C LEU A 3 18.45 23.59 26.40
N LEU A 4 19.75 23.66 26.14
CA LEU A 4 20.34 23.44 24.82
C LEU A 4 20.20 22.00 24.34
N ILE A 5 20.30 21.02 25.26
CA ILE A 5 20.10 19.59 24.96
C ILE A 5 18.63 19.32 24.61
N PHE A 6 17.70 20.00 25.32
CA PHE A 6 16.27 19.83 25.05
C PHE A 6 15.87 20.37 23.66
N VAL A 7 16.44 21.51 23.27
CA VAL A 7 16.21 22.11 21.95
C VAL A 7 16.83 21.24 20.83
N LEU A 8 18.01 20.68 21.05
CA LEU A 8 18.63 19.75 20.10
C LEU A 8 17.83 18.44 19.97
N CYS A 9 17.30 17.90 21.07
CA CYS A 9 16.41 16.73 21.00
C CYS A 9 15.11 17.04 20.28
N LEU A 10 14.51 18.22 20.46
CA LEU A 10 13.30 18.63 19.75
C LEU A 10 13.59 18.82 18.24
N LEU A 11 14.74 19.39 17.89
CA LEU A 11 15.15 19.52 16.49
C LEU A 11 15.44 18.15 15.83
N TRP A 12 15.92 17.18 16.58
CA TRP A 12 16.14 15.82 16.05
C TRP A 12 14.85 15.03 15.84
N HIS A 13 13.80 15.30 16.62
CA HIS A 13 12.49 14.67 16.44
C HIS A 13 11.66 15.30 15.31
N SER A 14 11.95 16.53 14.91
CA SER A 14 11.25 17.21 13.83
C SER A 14 11.78 16.91 12.44
N VAL A 15 12.93 16.25 12.32
CA VAL A 15 13.50 15.79 11.05
C VAL A 15 13.17 14.29 10.84
N ALA A 16 11.91 13.92 10.99
CA ALA A 16 11.41 12.78 10.25
C ALA A 16 11.34 13.23 8.78
N PHE A 17 12.49 13.29 8.10
CA PHE A 17 12.53 13.40 6.65
C PHE A 17 11.65 12.29 6.11
N SER A 18 10.51 12.65 5.56
CA SER A 18 9.79 11.77 4.66
C SER A 18 10.80 11.41 3.57
N GLN A 19 11.39 10.25 3.69
CA GLN A 19 12.41 9.80 2.74
C GLN A 19 11.70 9.63 1.41
N ILE A 20 12.06 10.45 0.42
CA ILE A 20 11.51 10.32 -0.92
C ILE A 20 12.01 8.98 -1.49
N PRO A 21 11.14 8.12 -2.01
CA PRO A 21 11.55 6.89 -2.64
C PRO A 21 12.44 7.17 -3.87
N LYS A 22 13.34 6.25 -4.19
CA LYS A 22 14.19 6.32 -5.37
C LYS A 22 13.45 5.90 -6.64
N SER A 23 12.49 5.02 -6.50
CA SER A 23 11.58 4.59 -7.54
C SER A 23 10.27 4.10 -6.94
N ALA A 24 9.24 4.06 -7.75
CA ALA A 24 7.97 3.45 -7.40
C ALA A 24 7.47 2.59 -8.56
N GLU A 25 6.80 1.49 -8.22
CA GLU A 25 6.05 0.68 -9.18
C GLU A 25 4.59 0.72 -8.77
N VAL A 26 3.71 0.99 -9.72
CA VAL A 26 2.27 1.07 -9.51
C VAL A 26 1.59 0.06 -10.42
N ASP A 27 0.91 -0.88 -9.80
CA ASP A 27 0.06 -1.85 -10.46
C ASP A 27 -1.40 -1.48 -10.21
N TYR A 28 -2.23 -1.51 -11.24
CA TYR A 28 -3.61 -1.09 -11.13
C TYR A 28 -4.56 -1.96 -11.94
N TYR A 29 -5.60 -2.41 -11.27
CA TYR A 29 -6.77 -3.04 -11.86
C TYR A 29 -7.97 -2.17 -11.57
N ASP A 30 -8.69 -1.72 -12.59
CA ASP A 30 -9.68 -0.66 -12.50
C ASP A 30 -10.63 -0.78 -11.29
N PHE A 31 -10.88 0.36 -10.64
CA PHE A 31 -11.80 0.48 -9.52
C PHE A 31 -13.25 0.13 -9.89
N ASP A 32 -13.62 0.35 -11.12
CA ASP A 32 -15.00 0.25 -11.59
C ASP A 32 -15.35 -1.17 -12.08
N ILE A 33 -14.36 -2.08 -12.15
CA ILE A 33 -14.62 -3.48 -12.50
C ILE A 33 -15.15 -4.25 -11.30
N MET A 34 -16.29 -4.89 -11.48
CA MET A 34 -16.82 -5.84 -10.51
C MET A 34 -16.13 -7.19 -10.67
N THR A 35 -15.50 -7.68 -9.62
CA THR A 35 -14.96 -9.05 -9.56
C THR A 35 -15.95 -9.97 -8.87
N VAL A 36 -15.98 -11.23 -9.29
CA VAL A 36 -16.85 -12.28 -8.71
C VAL A 36 -16.52 -12.57 -7.26
N ALA A 37 -15.26 -12.33 -6.85
CA ALA A 37 -14.76 -12.53 -5.50
C ALA A 37 -13.77 -11.43 -5.13
N ASN A 38 -13.67 -11.14 -3.82
CA ASN A 38 -12.70 -10.19 -3.30
C ASN A 38 -11.27 -10.69 -3.57
N ILE A 39 -10.47 -9.85 -4.20
CA ILE A 39 -9.06 -10.12 -4.50
C ILE A 39 -8.24 -9.86 -3.24
N LYS A 40 -7.72 -10.91 -2.64
CA LYS A 40 -6.82 -10.80 -1.47
C LYS A 40 -5.41 -10.39 -1.92
N PRO A 41 -4.61 -9.70 -1.07
CA PRO A 41 -3.24 -9.31 -1.41
C PRO A 41 -2.40 -10.44 -1.97
N LYS A 42 -2.42 -11.62 -1.33
CA LYS A 42 -1.70 -12.80 -1.79
C LYS A 42 -2.13 -13.23 -3.19
N TRP A 43 -3.43 -13.24 -3.48
CA TRP A 43 -3.93 -13.63 -4.80
C TRP A 43 -3.60 -12.58 -5.86
N TYR A 44 -3.59 -11.30 -5.48
CA TYR A 44 -3.17 -10.22 -6.36
C TYR A 44 -1.74 -10.44 -6.83
N ASP A 45 -0.83 -10.79 -5.92
CA ASP A 45 0.57 -11.03 -6.26
C ASP A 45 0.79 -12.32 -7.08
N GLU A 46 0.06 -13.39 -6.78
CA GLU A 46 0.28 -14.72 -7.38
C GLU A 46 -0.52 -14.96 -8.66
N SER A 47 -1.76 -14.46 -8.73
CA SER A 47 -2.72 -14.87 -9.78
C SER A 47 -2.99 -13.80 -10.83
N TYR A 48 -2.71 -12.54 -10.51
CA TYR A 48 -3.01 -11.41 -11.38
C TYR A 48 -1.78 -10.82 -12.07
N TYR A 49 -0.63 -11.47 -11.94
CA TYR A 49 0.59 -11.03 -12.59
C TYR A 49 0.39 -10.96 -14.12
N GLY A 50 0.63 -9.77 -14.69
CA GLY A 50 0.46 -9.52 -16.12
C GLY A 50 -0.96 -9.18 -16.59
N ARG A 51 -1.96 -9.17 -15.67
CA ARG A 51 -3.35 -8.81 -15.99
C ARG A 51 -3.76 -7.41 -15.53
N TYR A 52 -2.83 -6.64 -15.02
CA TYR A 52 -3.04 -5.27 -14.57
C TYR A 52 -2.19 -4.29 -15.36
N ASN A 53 -2.60 -3.06 -15.31
CA ASN A 53 -1.81 -1.97 -15.86
C ASN A 53 -0.65 -1.70 -14.92
N HIS A 54 0.55 -1.50 -15.48
CA HIS A 54 1.77 -1.30 -14.73
C HIS A 54 2.47 -0.02 -15.19
N VAL A 55 2.95 0.77 -14.24
CA VAL A 55 3.82 1.91 -14.49
C VAL A 55 4.95 1.94 -13.48
N ARG A 56 6.16 2.24 -13.97
CA ARG A 56 7.32 2.53 -13.15
C ARG A 56 7.58 4.02 -13.15
N ILE A 57 7.82 4.59 -11.99
CA ILE A 57 8.12 6.00 -11.74
C ILE A 57 9.53 6.08 -11.16
N ASP A 58 10.44 6.73 -11.84
CA ASP A 58 11.84 6.91 -11.43
C ASP A 58 12.34 8.37 -11.62
N ASP A 59 11.50 9.24 -12.17
CA ASP A 59 11.79 10.67 -12.21
C ASP A 59 11.45 11.35 -10.87
N SER A 60 12.31 12.29 -10.47
CA SER A 60 12.24 12.94 -9.15
C SER A 60 10.95 13.73 -8.93
N ASP A 61 10.42 14.36 -9.99
CA ASP A 61 9.25 15.23 -9.87
C ASP A 61 7.99 14.42 -9.65
N SER A 62 7.80 13.35 -10.43
CA SER A 62 6.69 12.40 -10.25
C SER A 62 6.75 11.67 -8.89
N LEU A 63 7.95 11.30 -8.43
CA LEU A 63 8.16 10.71 -7.11
C LEU A 63 7.83 11.70 -5.98
N ALA A 64 8.17 12.98 -6.14
CA ALA A 64 7.80 14.01 -5.16
C ALA A 64 6.27 14.19 -5.10
N VAL A 65 5.60 14.21 -6.26
CA VAL A 65 4.13 14.25 -6.32
C VAL A 65 3.50 13.03 -5.67
N LEU A 66 3.98 11.82 -5.97
CA LEU A 66 3.49 10.60 -5.33
C LEU A 66 3.67 10.65 -3.81
N ASN A 67 4.84 11.08 -3.34
CA ASN A 67 5.13 11.22 -1.91
C ASN A 67 4.21 12.24 -1.23
N ASP A 68 3.91 13.37 -1.87
CA ASP A 68 2.94 14.35 -1.37
C ASP A 68 1.54 13.73 -1.27
N VAL A 69 1.09 13.05 -2.32
CA VAL A 69 -0.18 12.34 -2.34
C VAL A 69 -0.26 11.29 -1.22
N MET A 70 0.80 10.50 -1.02
CA MET A 70 0.87 9.50 0.05
C MET A 70 0.86 10.12 1.45
N SER A 71 1.35 11.35 1.61
CA SER A 71 1.31 12.09 2.88
C SER A 71 -0.10 12.50 3.29
N THR A 72 -1.05 12.53 2.35
CA THR A 72 -2.46 12.86 2.62
C THR A 72 -3.25 11.71 3.26
N LEU A 73 -2.64 10.52 3.40
CA LEU A 73 -3.25 9.38 4.06
C LEU A 73 -3.18 9.55 5.59
N CYS A 74 -4.14 10.27 6.15
CA CYS A 74 -4.19 10.59 7.58
C CYS A 74 -5.35 9.89 8.32
N ASP A 75 -6.43 9.55 7.62
CA ASP A 75 -7.60 8.93 8.23
C ASP A 75 -7.39 7.43 8.43
N THR A 76 -6.91 7.05 9.61
CA THR A 76 -6.71 5.64 9.97
C THR A 76 -8.06 4.97 10.21
N ILE A 77 -8.29 3.88 9.51
CA ILE A 77 -9.41 2.98 9.78
C ILE A 77 -8.90 1.92 10.76
N PHE A 78 -9.37 1.98 12.01
CA PHE A 78 -9.03 0.95 12.98
C PHE A 78 -9.72 -0.37 12.60
N GLN A 79 -8.92 -1.38 12.22
CA GLN A 79 -9.38 -2.77 12.29
C GLN A 79 -8.60 -3.44 13.42
N PRO A 80 -9.28 -4.11 14.36
CA PRO A 80 -8.57 -4.88 15.35
C PRO A 80 -7.72 -5.92 14.61
N HIS A 81 -6.42 -5.93 14.88
CA HIS A 81 -5.53 -6.99 14.44
C HIS A 81 -6.07 -8.29 15.02
N LEU A 82 -6.67 -9.10 14.17
CA LEU A 82 -7.09 -10.44 14.56
C LEU A 82 -5.84 -11.32 14.44
N PRO A 83 -5.37 -11.91 15.55
CA PRO A 83 -4.19 -12.76 15.52
C PRO A 83 -4.41 -13.92 14.55
N ASP A 84 -3.31 -14.37 13.94
CA ASP A 84 -3.33 -15.56 13.11
C ASP A 84 -3.99 -16.71 13.90
N THR A 85 -4.92 -17.40 13.26
CA THR A 85 -5.62 -18.51 13.90
C THR A 85 -4.91 -19.80 13.54
N ILE A 86 -4.45 -20.52 14.56
CA ILE A 86 -3.96 -21.88 14.39
C ILE A 86 -5.18 -22.82 14.41
N ILE A 87 -5.38 -23.52 13.31
CA ILE A 87 -6.41 -24.58 13.23
C ILE A 87 -5.68 -25.92 13.23
N VAL A 88 -6.10 -26.79 14.16
CA VAL A 88 -5.70 -28.19 14.15
C VAL A 88 -6.73 -28.94 13.32
N GLY A 89 -6.30 -29.45 12.17
CA GLY A 89 -7.17 -30.28 11.33
C GLY A 89 -7.50 -31.62 11.97
N VAL A 90 -8.49 -32.32 11.43
CA VAL A 90 -8.85 -33.69 11.84
C VAL A 90 -7.69 -34.66 11.67
N ASP A 91 -6.75 -34.30 10.80
CA ASP A 91 -5.47 -34.99 10.53
C ASP A 91 -4.37 -34.69 11.57
N GLY A 92 -4.67 -33.88 12.59
CA GLY A 92 -3.71 -33.42 13.60
C GLY A 92 -2.70 -32.38 13.09
N ILE A 93 -2.79 -31.96 11.84
CA ILE A 93 -1.85 -30.98 11.24
C ILE A 93 -2.28 -29.58 11.68
N GLN A 94 -1.32 -28.84 12.26
CA GLN A 94 -1.50 -27.43 12.57
C GLN A 94 -1.35 -26.59 11.30
N ARG A 95 -2.38 -25.79 10.98
CA ARG A 95 -2.37 -24.83 9.88
C ARG A 95 -2.56 -23.44 10.43
N THR A 96 -1.63 -22.56 10.13
CA THR A 96 -1.77 -21.14 10.47
C THR A 96 -2.61 -20.47 9.39
N ILE A 97 -3.77 -19.94 9.77
CA ILE A 97 -4.57 -19.09 8.90
C ILE A 97 -4.12 -17.65 9.13
N GLN A 98 -3.35 -17.12 8.19
CA GLN A 98 -3.03 -15.69 8.17
C GLN A 98 -4.32 -14.90 7.90
N ARG A 99 -4.64 -13.99 8.81
CA ARG A 99 -5.79 -13.09 8.63
C ARG A 99 -5.31 -11.80 7.98
N TYR A 100 -5.42 -11.75 6.68
CA TYR A 100 -5.26 -10.50 5.95
C TYR A 100 -6.44 -9.56 6.22
N PRO A 101 -6.24 -8.24 6.20
CA PRO A 101 -7.35 -7.31 6.23
C PRO A 101 -8.33 -7.64 5.09
N LYS A 102 -9.62 -7.45 5.34
CA LYS A 102 -10.67 -7.66 4.33
C LYS A 102 -10.63 -6.49 3.32
N ILE A 103 -9.62 -6.49 2.49
CA ILE A 103 -9.47 -5.53 1.39
C ILE A 103 -9.65 -6.29 0.07
N ASP A 104 -10.49 -5.76 -0.81
CA ASP A 104 -10.57 -6.19 -2.21
C ASP A 104 -9.54 -5.40 -2.99
N VAL A 105 -8.36 -5.97 -3.20
CA VAL A 105 -7.22 -5.27 -3.79
C VAL A 105 -7.49 -4.93 -5.25
N ARG A 106 -7.34 -3.65 -5.57
CA ARG A 106 -7.44 -3.12 -6.95
C ARG A 106 -6.15 -2.58 -7.48
N GLY A 107 -5.18 -2.42 -6.61
CA GLY A 107 -3.85 -2.00 -7.01
C GLY A 107 -2.84 -2.14 -5.90
N LYS A 108 -1.59 -1.97 -6.31
CA LYS A 108 -0.42 -2.07 -5.46
C LYS A 108 0.57 -0.97 -5.83
N ILE A 109 1.16 -0.36 -4.82
CA ILE A 109 2.29 0.56 -4.97
C ILE A 109 3.46 -0.06 -4.22
N ILE A 110 4.60 -0.20 -4.88
CA ILE A 110 5.86 -0.59 -4.27
C ILE A 110 6.76 0.64 -4.30
N LEU A 111 7.14 1.13 -3.11
CA LEU A 111 8.06 2.25 -2.95
C LEU A 111 9.44 1.69 -2.61
N ASP A 112 10.44 1.94 -3.45
CA ASP A 112 11.84 1.56 -3.20
C ASP A 112 12.63 2.76 -2.69
N TYR A 113 13.11 2.68 -1.48
CA TYR A 113 13.96 3.70 -0.85
C TYR A 113 15.47 3.40 -1.02
N GLY A 114 15.80 2.28 -1.68
CA GLY A 114 17.17 1.76 -1.76
C GLY A 114 17.61 1.02 -0.51
N ASN A 115 18.82 0.44 -0.56
CA ASN A 115 19.40 -0.35 0.55
C ASN A 115 18.46 -1.47 1.04
N SER A 116 17.77 -2.15 0.12
CA SER A 116 16.80 -3.22 0.38
C SER A 116 15.59 -2.78 1.23
N LYS A 117 15.32 -1.48 1.30
CA LYS A 117 14.17 -0.93 2.01
C LYS A 117 13.04 -0.66 1.01
N CYS A 118 12.02 -1.49 1.03
CA CYS A 118 10.81 -1.32 0.24
C CYS A 118 9.57 -1.23 1.14
N GLU A 119 8.57 -0.46 0.70
CA GLU A 119 7.25 -0.43 1.31
C GLU A 119 6.23 -0.86 0.27
N THR A 120 5.40 -1.85 0.61
CA THR A 120 4.32 -2.32 -0.25
C THR A 120 2.98 -1.84 0.31
N ILE A 121 2.19 -1.25 -0.56
CA ILE A 121 0.92 -0.62 -0.24
C ILE A 121 -0.12 -1.19 -1.19
N TYR A 122 -1.18 -1.78 -0.64
CA TYR A 122 -2.33 -2.26 -1.41
C TYR A 122 -3.49 -1.30 -1.27
N PHE A 123 -4.30 -1.15 -2.30
CA PHE A 123 -5.42 -0.23 -2.27
C PHE A 123 -6.63 -0.72 -3.07
N ASN A 124 -7.79 -0.13 -2.78
CA ASN A 124 -9.01 -0.17 -3.58
C ASN A 124 -9.66 1.23 -3.59
N ASN A 125 -10.90 1.31 -4.07
CA ASN A 125 -11.66 2.57 -4.14
C ASN A 125 -12.07 3.17 -2.78
N GLY A 126 -11.72 2.57 -1.66
CA GLY A 126 -12.10 3.06 -0.32
C GLY A 126 -10.99 2.98 0.71
N ILE A 127 -10.06 2.04 0.55
CA ILE A 127 -9.10 1.66 1.58
C ILE A 127 -7.71 1.55 0.99
N VAL A 128 -6.73 1.97 1.78
CA VAL A 128 -5.29 1.79 1.54
C VAL A 128 -4.71 1.01 2.71
N TRP A 129 -4.01 -0.07 2.43
CA TRP A 129 -3.32 -0.87 3.42
C TRP A 129 -1.80 -0.79 3.25
N LYS A 130 -1.12 -0.24 4.24
CA LYS A 130 0.34 -0.24 4.32
C LYS A 130 0.79 -1.53 5.01
N SER A 131 1.25 -2.50 4.23
CA SER A 131 1.59 -3.83 4.72
C SER A 131 2.71 -3.84 5.75
N THR A 132 3.69 -2.95 5.62
CA THR A 132 4.84 -2.84 6.53
C THR A 132 4.47 -2.35 7.93
N ARG A 133 3.34 -1.66 8.06
CA ARG A 133 2.85 -1.09 9.34
C ARG A 133 1.56 -1.75 9.83
N ASP A 134 0.98 -2.62 9.00
CA ASP A 134 -0.35 -3.23 9.23
C ASP A 134 -1.43 -2.20 9.57
N VAL A 135 -1.40 -1.07 8.88
CA VAL A 135 -2.33 0.04 9.09
C VAL A 135 -3.20 0.24 7.86
N LEU A 136 -4.50 0.35 8.11
CA LEU A 136 -5.51 0.69 7.11
C LEU A 136 -5.83 2.18 7.18
N TYR A 137 -5.86 2.80 6.03
CA TYR A 137 -6.25 4.21 5.85
C TYR A 137 -7.45 4.28 4.91
N ARG A 138 -8.24 5.33 5.07
CA ARG A 138 -9.19 5.70 4.01
C ARG A 138 -8.40 6.24 2.82
N ILE A 139 -8.75 5.80 1.60
CA ILE A 139 -8.14 6.37 0.40
C ILE A 139 -8.47 7.86 0.33
N SER A 140 -7.45 8.69 0.10
CA SER A 140 -7.69 10.11 -0.14
C SER A 140 -8.12 10.32 -1.59
N ARG A 141 -8.99 11.31 -1.83
CA ARG A 141 -9.37 11.68 -3.20
C ARG A 141 -8.16 12.04 -4.06
N LYS A 142 -7.13 12.64 -3.47
CA LYS A 142 -5.88 12.95 -4.17
C LYS A 142 -5.18 11.69 -4.69
N LEU A 143 -5.14 10.61 -3.89
CA LEU A 143 -4.51 9.36 -4.31
C LEU A 143 -5.36 8.68 -5.40
N GLU A 144 -6.67 8.64 -5.26
CA GLU A 144 -7.54 8.07 -6.28
C GLU A 144 -7.39 8.83 -7.62
N ASP A 145 -7.46 10.15 -7.59
CA ASP A 145 -7.29 11.00 -8.78
C ASP A 145 -5.89 10.85 -9.39
N TYR A 146 -4.86 10.64 -8.55
CA TYR A 146 -3.50 10.38 -9.03
C TYR A 146 -3.40 9.06 -9.78
N ILE A 147 -3.94 7.98 -9.20
CA ILE A 147 -3.95 6.65 -9.84
C ILE A 147 -4.70 6.70 -11.16
N ARG A 148 -5.91 7.29 -11.20
CA ARG A 148 -6.69 7.43 -12.44
C ARG A 148 -5.96 8.20 -13.53
N ARG A 149 -5.13 9.18 -13.17
CA ARG A 149 -4.30 9.93 -14.14
C ARG A 149 -3.12 9.13 -14.65
N LEU A 150 -2.55 8.23 -13.86
CA LEU A 150 -1.49 7.33 -14.32
C LEU A 150 -2.01 6.33 -15.37
N PHE A 151 -3.30 5.97 -15.30
CA PHE A 151 -3.92 4.97 -16.15
C PHE A 151 -5.20 5.53 -16.80
N PRO A 152 -5.07 6.47 -17.77
CA PRO A 152 -6.24 7.12 -18.37
C PRO A 152 -7.09 6.14 -19.20
N GLU A 153 -6.49 5.09 -19.73
CA GLU A 153 -7.15 4.05 -20.51
C GLU A 153 -6.69 2.67 -20.03
N PRO A 154 -7.25 2.18 -18.93
CA PRO A 154 -6.86 0.87 -18.40
C PRO A 154 -7.20 -0.22 -19.43
N LYS A 155 -6.22 -1.08 -19.68
CA LYS A 155 -6.40 -2.24 -20.56
C LYS A 155 -7.08 -3.35 -19.78
N TYR A 156 -8.08 -3.94 -20.39
CA TYR A 156 -8.75 -5.14 -19.90
C TYR A 156 -8.42 -6.29 -20.82
N ASP A 157 -8.13 -7.45 -20.27
CA ASP A 157 -8.12 -8.66 -21.06
C ASP A 157 -9.58 -8.96 -21.42
N GLU A 158 -9.91 -8.91 -22.71
CA GLU A 158 -11.19 -9.42 -23.21
C GLU A 158 -11.22 -10.93 -22.92
N TYR A 159 -12.20 -11.36 -22.13
CA TYR A 159 -12.47 -12.77 -21.84
C TYR A 159 -13.31 -13.39 -22.95
#